data_d4d7da7de1fdcb9139f06166ce9a06d0
#
_entry.id   d4d7da7de1fdcb9139f06166ce9a06d0
#
_cell.length_a   1.000
_cell.length_b   1.000
_cell.length_c   1.000
_cell.angle_alpha   90.00
_cell.angle_beta   90.00
_cell.angle_gamma   90.00
#
_symmetry.space_group_name_H-M   'P 1'
#
loop_
_entity.id
_entity.type
_entity.pdbx_description
1 polymer ?
#
loop_
_entity_poly.entity_id
_entity_poly.type
_entity_poly.pdbx_seq_one_letter_code
_entity_poly.pdbx_strand_id
1 'polypeptide(L)'
;MESEESLKSSNKASPPQPTQAGRIKPCMELISKAMKCLESNDKQCTMRLIEELVRADCHNGYVIDKETVNKVKDVIHELWLVSNNEYRCELLRMLGDFDLSKKWIIHTLKMRTNQFNQWLIRCGIEWKGKISRNNVVKVVEDLLRKKFNWDEERACEELFKFIGIDINAFRRREIEPCSWLKGLESLRDLRRPYWFGLARSDLMINKHGSCIMLGLNTTNTVSAVFFPVLLSTIKTPSLSIGWRSKLPTPAKYVNEKITSLLYYVDLGINEWPWPTELSADEFKRILYGLTNEELAEFVAGMIDGDGFIQYNKYTNSKAVYVGITACKACPKRMVLDVLKEVIAKRFGIVGTIYHFETTDALVFGGKKAIRLLRRVTKYMHHPLRRLRAELILAYYDGKINEDEFKELYEQTKYEQGAPDVKHNNALAAATRAAPQTHTHGITSLSDYHYSAFLFLYCNVRDLALGHLFSLIVSRS
;
A
#
# COMPACT_ATOMS: atom_id res chain seq x y z
N MET A 1 -47.30 6.48 -36.86
CA MET A 1 -47.64 5.10 -36.45
C MET A 1 -46.42 4.29 -36.78
N GLU A 2 -45.56 4.08 -35.79
CA GLU A 2 -44.62 2.97 -35.74
C GLU A 2 -44.09 2.91 -34.31
N SER A 3 -44.09 1.74 -33.79
CA SER A 3 -44.13 1.40 -32.37
C SER A 3 -42.78 1.42 -31.71
N GLU A 4 -42.67 2.09 -30.53
CA GLU A 4 -41.59 1.92 -29.56
C GLU A 4 -41.67 0.53 -28.89
N GLU A 5 -40.76 -0.35 -29.21
CA GLU A 5 -40.52 -1.57 -28.44
C GLU A 5 -39.52 -1.27 -27.29
N SER A 6 -40.05 -1.24 -26.10
CA SER A 6 -39.36 -1.10 -24.83
C SER A 6 -38.57 -2.37 -24.50
N LEU A 7 -37.25 -2.34 -24.60
CA LEU A 7 -36.33 -3.34 -24.05
C LEU A 7 -36.31 -3.26 -22.52
N LYS A 8 -37.10 -4.10 -21.87
CA LYS A 8 -36.99 -4.36 -20.42
C LYS A 8 -35.75 -5.21 -20.16
N SER A 9 -34.69 -4.57 -19.74
CA SER A 9 -33.49 -5.19 -19.14
C SER A 9 -33.88 -5.80 -17.78
N SER A 10 -33.92 -7.11 -17.70
CA SER A 10 -34.13 -7.87 -16.47
C SER A 10 -32.87 -7.80 -15.61
N ASN A 11 -32.86 -6.88 -14.66
CA ASN A 11 -31.90 -6.87 -13.55
C ASN A 11 -32.14 -8.16 -12.70
N LYS A 12 -31.42 -9.24 -12.96
CA LYS A 12 -31.28 -10.33 -12.01
C LYS A 12 -30.46 -9.82 -10.83
N ALA A 13 -31.15 -9.48 -9.74
CA ALA A 13 -30.51 -9.19 -8.47
C ALA A 13 -29.68 -10.41 -8.02
N SER A 14 -28.42 -10.23 -7.74
CA SER A 14 -27.58 -11.26 -7.14
C SER A 14 -28.19 -11.69 -5.80
N PRO A 15 -28.20 -12.99 -5.44
CA PRO A 15 -28.78 -13.45 -4.19
C PRO A 15 -28.11 -12.73 -3.01
N PRO A 16 -28.90 -12.36 -1.98
CA PRO A 16 -28.36 -11.69 -0.79
C PRO A 16 -27.30 -12.58 -0.14
N GLN A 17 -26.14 -12.03 0.16
CA GLN A 17 -25.09 -12.76 0.89
C GLN A 17 -25.59 -13.09 2.31
N PRO A 18 -25.30 -14.29 2.83
CA PRO A 18 -25.72 -14.67 4.17
C PRO A 18 -25.13 -13.71 5.21
N THR A 19 -25.96 -13.29 6.16
CA THR A 19 -25.54 -12.48 7.31
C THR A 19 -24.49 -13.22 8.14
N GLN A 20 -23.68 -12.50 8.93
CA GLN A 20 -22.67 -13.12 9.79
C GLN A 20 -23.27 -14.23 10.70
N ALA A 21 -24.46 -14.03 11.23
CA ALA A 21 -25.20 -15.02 12.00
C ALA A 21 -25.51 -16.29 11.18
N GLY A 22 -25.85 -16.15 9.90
CA GLY A 22 -26.11 -17.28 9.00
C GLY A 22 -24.86 -18.12 8.67
N ARG A 23 -23.65 -17.56 8.85
CA ARG A 23 -22.38 -18.29 8.64
C ARG A 23 -21.84 -18.93 9.92
N ILE A 24 -22.13 -18.39 11.08
CA ILE A 24 -21.68 -18.93 12.39
C ILE A 24 -22.29 -20.30 12.66
N LYS A 25 -23.59 -20.48 12.42
CA LYS A 25 -24.31 -21.73 12.72
C LYS A 25 -23.70 -22.96 12.01
N PRO A 26 -23.43 -22.97 10.71
CA PRO A 26 -22.75 -24.08 10.03
C PRO A 26 -21.36 -24.38 10.61
N CYS A 27 -20.59 -23.35 10.97
CA CYS A 27 -19.28 -23.54 11.58
C CYS A 27 -19.38 -24.22 12.94
N MET A 28 -20.34 -23.82 13.79
CA MET A 28 -20.54 -24.42 15.09
C MET A 28 -21.00 -25.88 15.02
N GLU A 29 -21.80 -26.21 14.01
CA GLU A 29 -22.21 -27.61 13.75
C GLU A 29 -21.00 -28.49 13.35
N LEU A 30 -20.13 -27.99 12.46
CA LEU A 30 -18.92 -28.69 12.07
C LEU A 30 -17.94 -28.84 13.25
N ILE A 31 -17.75 -27.78 14.07
CA ILE A 31 -16.94 -27.84 15.29
C ILE A 31 -17.46 -28.93 16.25
N SER A 32 -18.79 -28.96 16.49
CA SER A 32 -19.40 -29.95 17.38
C SER A 32 -19.17 -31.39 16.88
N LYS A 33 -19.30 -31.61 15.57
CA LYS A 33 -19.00 -32.91 14.96
C LYS A 33 -17.53 -33.28 15.09
N ALA A 34 -16.61 -32.33 14.84
CA ALA A 34 -15.18 -32.57 14.96
C ALA A 34 -14.75 -32.92 16.40
N MET A 35 -15.34 -32.26 17.39
CA MET A 35 -15.10 -32.59 18.80
C MET A 35 -15.57 -34.00 19.17
N LYS A 36 -16.74 -34.45 18.67
CA LYS A 36 -17.22 -35.82 18.86
C LYS A 36 -16.29 -36.86 18.24
N CYS A 37 -15.73 -36.58 17.06
CA CYS A 37 -14.74 -37.45 16.43
C CYS A 37 -13.43 -37.51 17.27
N LEU A 38 -13.01 -36.40 17.87
CA LEU A 38 -11.87 -36.36 18.77
C LEU A 38 -12.12 -37.17 20.03
N GLU A 39 -13.28 -37.05 20.67
CA GLU A 39 -13.70 -37.81 21.85
C GLU A 39 -13.73 -39.32 21.58
N SER A 40 -14.13 -39.72 20.37
CA SER A 40 -14.10 -41.11 19.91
C SER A 40 -12.72 -41.57 19.41
N ASN A 41 -11.71 -40.72 19.48
CA ASN A 41 -10.33 -40.95 18.95
C ASN A 41 -10.30 -41.24 17.43
N ASP A 42 -11.33 -40.85 16.69
CA ASP A 42 -11.38 -40.98 15.23
C ASP A 42 -10.67 -39.77 14.57
N LYS A 43 -9.34 -39.95 14.40
CA LYS A 43 -8.46 -38.90 13.85
C LYS A 43 -8.78 -38.58 12.38
N GLN A 44 -9.19 -39.58 11.61
CA GLN A 44 -9.51 -39.41 10.19
C GLN A 44 -10.81 -38.62 10.01
N CYS A 45 -11.84 -38.93 10.81
CA CYS A 45 -13.06 -38.14 10.88
C CYS A 45 -12.76 -36.69 11.26
N THR A 46 -11.94 -36.48 12.30
CA THR A 46 -11.57 -35.14 12.77
C THR A 46 -10.83 -34.36 11.69
N MET A 47 -9.87 -35.00 11.00
CA MET A 47 -9.11 -34.40 9.91
C MET A 47 -10.00 -33.90 8.79
N ARG A 48 -10.95 -34.74 8.34
CA ARG A 48 -11.91 -34.36 7.31
C ARG A 48 -12.80 -33.17 7.72
N LEU A 49 -13.26 -33.15 8.96
CA LEU A 49 -14.08 -32.05 9.46
C LEU A 49 -13.30 -30.74 9.64
N ILE A 50 -12.01 -30.80 10.00
CA ILE A 50 -11.12 -29.65 9.97
C ILE A 50 -10.94 -29.13 8.55
N GLU A 51 -10.81 -30.00 7.56
CA GLU A 51 -10.77 -29.63 6.16
C GLU A 51 -12.05 -28.88 5.72
N GLU A 52 -13.21 -29.40 6.11
CA GLU A 52 -14.50 -28.74 5.85
C GLU A 52 -14.61 -27.38 6.55
N LEU A 53 -14.17 -27.27 7.80
CA LEU A 53 -14.12 -26.01 8.55
C LEU A 53 -13.25 -24.95 7.87
N VAL A 54 -12.10 -25.35 7.35
CA VAL A 54 -11.18 -24.46 6.64
C VAL A 54 -11.74 -24.04 5.30
N ARG A 55 -12.35 -24.99 4.53
CA ARG A 55 -13.03 -24.70 3.25
C ARG A 55 -14.22 -23.74 3.42
N ALA A 56 -14.95 -23.85 4.54
CA ALA A 56 -16.07 -22.98 4.87
C ALA A 56 -15.64 -21.62 5.45
N ASP A 57 -14.34 -21.29 5.43
CA ASP A 57 -13.78 -20.05 6.01
C ASP A 57 -14.05 -19.85 7.51
N CYS A 58 -14.38 -20.91 8.26
CA CYS A 58 -14.65 -20.83 9.71
C CYS A 58 -13.41 -20.42 10.55
N HIS A 59 -12.24 -20.43 9.98
CA HIS A 59 -10.98 -19.98 10.56
C HIS A 59 -10.74 -18.48 10.38
N ASN A 60 -11.57 -17.81 9.59
CA ASN A 60 -11.35 -16.43 9.15
C ASN A 60 -12.07 -15.43 10.06
N GLY A 61 -11.35 -14.82 11.00
CA GLY A 61 -11.87 -13.83 11.95
C GLY A 61 -12.42 -12.54 11.35
N TYR A 62 -12.35 -12.37 10.03
CA TYR A 62 -13.00 -11.27 9.33
C TYR A 62 -14.43 -11.61 8.87
N VAL A 63 -14.72 -12.91 8.77
CA VAL A 63 -16.00 -13.42 8.30
C VAL A 63 -16.84 -13.98 9.45
N ILE A 64 -16.15 -14.54 10.46
CA ILE A 64 -16.72 -15.25 11.61
C ILE A 64 -16.27 -14.54 12.89
N ASP A 65 -17.07 -14.64 13.95
CA ASP A 65 -16.72 -14.07 15.25
C ASP A 65 -15.47 -14.73 15.88
N LYS A 66 -14.82 -13.99 16.76
CA LYS A 66 -13.55 -14.40 17.39
C LYS A 66 -13.70 -15.68 18.23
N GLU A 67 -14.84 -15.89 18.84
CA GLU A 67 -15.10 -17.05 19.68
C GLU A 67 -15.13 -18.33 18.85
N THR A 68 -15.89 -18.30 17.75
CA THR A 68 -15.97 -19.43 16.80
C THR A 68 -14.60 -19.73 16.18
N VAL A 69 -13.82 -18.71 15.79
CA VAL A 69 -12.44 -18.91 15.29
C VAL A 69 -11.55 -19.56 16.33
N ASN A 70 -11.68 -19.19 17.61
CA ASN A 70 -10.88 -19.83 18.67
C ASN A 70 -11.27 -21.30 18.85
N LYS A 71 -12.56 -21.65 18.81
CA LYS A 71 -13.00 -23.04 18.84
C LYS A 71 -12.45 -23.88 17.67
N VAL A 72 -12.36 -23.31 16.46
CA VAL A 72 -11.69 -23.98 15.33
C VAL A 72 -10.20 -24.24 15.64
N LYS A 73 -9.50 -23.25 16.21
CA LYS A 73 -8.10 -23.42 16.62
C LYS A 73 -7.93 -24.49 17.68
N ASP A 74 -8.84 -24.53 18.64
CA ASP A 74 -8.77 -25.52 19.70
C ASP A 74 -8.97 -26.96 19.17
N VAL A 75 -9.92 -27.19 18.26
CA VAL A 75 -10.07 -28.49 17.57
C VAL A 75 -8.78 -28.91 16.84
N ILE A 76 -8.15 -27.99 16.11
CA ILE A 76 -6.91 -28.27 15.40
C ILE A 76 -5.76 -28.55 16.39
N HIS A 77 -5.69 -27.83 17.48
CA HIS A 77 -4.69 -28.00 18.51
C HIS A 77 -4.84 -29.35 19.23
N GLU A 78 -6.05 -29.70 19.62
CA GLU A 78 -6.35 -30.99 20.28
C GLU A 78 -6.01 -32.17 19.36
N LEU A 79 -6.39 -32.12 18.08
CA LEU A 79 -5.97 -33.14 17.12
C LEU A 79 -4.44 -33.26 17.04
N TRP A 80 -3.74 -32.13 17.03
CA TRP A 80 -2.28 -32.12 17.04
C TRP A 80 -1.70 -32.83 18.26
N LEU A 81 -2.25 -32.61 19.44
CA LEU A 81 -1.76 -33.18 20.70
C LEU A 81 -1.93 -34.71 20.71
N VAL A 82 -3.09 -35.20 20.29
CA VAL A 82 -3.40 -36.65 20.32
C VAL A 82 -2.85 -37.41 19.11
N SER A 83 -2.27 -36.73 18.12
CA SER A 83 -1.76 -37.33 16.88
C SER A 83 -0.31 -37.83 17.04
N ASN A 84 0.00 -38.96 16.39
CA ASN A 84 1.35 -39.43 16.19
C ASN A 84 2.08 -38.57 15.11
N ASN A 85 3.35 -38.87 14.85
CA ASN A 85 4.16 -38.07 13.92
C ASN A 85 3.62 -38.09 12.48
N GLU A 86 3.07 -39.20 12.04
CA GLU A 86 2.52 -39.36 10.70
C GLU A 86 1.28 -38.44 10.49
N TYR A 87 0.30 -38.56 11.40
CA TYR A 87 -0.89 -37.67 11.38
C TYR A 87 -0.55 -36.20 11.56
N ARG A 88 0.49 -35.88 12.34
CA ARG A 88 0.96 -34.48 12.44
C ARG A 88 1.50 -33.96 11.12
N CYS A 89 2.23 -34.79 10.39
CA CYS A 89 2.71 -34.43 9.05
C CYS A 89 1.57 -34.28 8.06
N GLU A 90 0.57 -35.15 8.11
CA GLU A 90 -0.62 -35.07 7.26
C GLU A 90 -1.42 -33.80 7.57
N LEU A 91 -1.66 -33.49 8.85
CA LEU A 91 -2.31 -32.25 9.28
C LEU A 91 -1.57 -31.01 8.77
N LEU A 92 -0.24 -30.99 8.89
CA LEU A 92 0.56 -29.86 8.39
C LEU A 92 0.48 -29.71 6.87
N ARG A 93 0.48 -30.81 6.10
CA ARG A 93 0.30 -30.76 4.65
C ARG A 93 -1.07 -30.19 4.30
N MET A 94 -2.12 -30.75 4.89
CA MET A 94 -3.50 -30.28 4.68
C MET A 94 -3.64 -28.79 5.01
N LEU A 95 -3.16 -28.33 6.16
CA LEU A 95 -3.20 -26.91 6.54
C LEU A 95 -2.37 -26.01 5.61
N GLY A 96 -1.28 -26.54 5.05
CA GLY A 96 -0.46 -25.86 4.04
C GLY A 96 -1.16 -25.68 2.71
N ASP A 97 -1.92 -26.71 2.27
CA ASP A 97 -2.68 -26.67 1.01
C ASP A 97 -3.83 -25.66 1.05
N PHE A 98 -4.34 -25.31 2.23
CA PHE A 98 -5.39 -24.32 2.43
C PHE A 98 -4.88 -22.88 2.56
N ASP A 99 -3.66 -22.62 2.19
CA ASP A 99 -3.18 -21.24 2.20
C ASP A 99 -3.29 -20.52 3.57
N LEU A 100 -3.25 -21.24 4.68
CA LEU A 100 -3.22 -20.63 6.00
C LEU A 100 -1.86 -19.98 6.27
N SER A 101 -1.84 -18.79 6.89
CA SER A 101 -0.57 -18.13 7.19
C SER A 101 0.24 -18.95 8.18
N LYS A 102 1.55 -19.06 7.96
CA LYS A 102 2.50 -19.70 8.90
C LYS A 102 2.32 -19.20 10.34
N LYS A 103 2.12 -17.89 10.52
CA LYS A 103 1.88 -17.27 11.83
C LYS A 103 0.58 -17.78 12.46
N TRP A 104 -0.48 -17.92 11.67
CA TRP A 104 -1.77 -18.42 12.15
C TRP A 104 -1.63 -19.87 12.66
N ILE A 105 -0.94 -20.74 11.90
CA ILE A 105 -0.74 -22.15 12.29
C ILE A 105 0.16 -22.29 13.52
N ILE A 106 1.29 -21.56 13.57
CA ILE A 106 2.17 -21.54 14.73
C ILE A 106 1.39 -21.15 16.00
N HIS A 107 0.53 -20.13 15.89
CA HIS A 107 -0.31 -19.68 17.00
C HIS A 107 -1.38 -20.74 17.37
N THR A 108 -2.01 -21.37 16.37
CA THR A 108 -3.03 -22.42 16.55
C THR A 108 -2.43 -23.64 17.23
N LEU A 109 -1.27 -24.09 16.80
CA LEU A 109 -0.57 -25.24 17.37
C LEU A 109 0.21 -24.92 18.65
N LYS A 110 0.16 -23.68 19.13
CA LYS A 110 0.83 -23.17 20.34
C LYS A 110 2.33 -23.53 20.38
N MET A 111 3.02 -23.43 19.25
CA MET A 111 4.44 -23.79 19.14
C MET A 111 5.33 -22.60 18.82
N ARG A 112 6.66 -22.76 19.03
CA ARG A 112 7.65 -21.76 18.60
C ARG A 112 7.97 -21.91 17.12
N THR A 113 8.36 -20.82 16.46
CA THR A 113 8.73 -20.82 15.03
C THR A 113 9.80 -21.88 14.70
N ASN A 114 10.80 -22.05 15.57
CA ASN A 114 11.84 -23.05 15.37
C ASN A 114 11.30 -24.49 15.42
N GLN A 115 10.37 -24.78 16.33
CA GLN A 115 9.70 -26.08 16.40
C GLN A 115 8.88 -26.36 15.16
N PHE A 116 8.15 -25.36 14.67
CA PHE A 116 7.39 -25.46 13.44
C PHE A 116 8.31 -25.76 12.24
N ASN A 117 9.43 -25.05 12.10
CA ASN A 117 10.39 -25.30 11.04
C ASN A 117 11.00 -26.72 11.12
N GLN A 118 11.29 -27.22 12.33
CA GLN A 118 11.77 -28.59 12.51
C GLN A 118 10.71 -29.63 12.08
N TRP A 119 9.43 -29.37 12.34
CA TRP A 119 8.35 -30.21 11.85
C TRP A 119 8.23 -30.20 10.33
N LEU A 120 8.37 -29.05 9.69
CA LEU A 120 8.37 -28.98 8.22
C LEU A 120 9.50 -29.81 7.61
N ILE A 121 10.72 -29.71 8.17
CA ILE A 121 11.87 -30.52 7.74
C ILE A 121 11.58 -31.99 7.96
N ARG A 122 11.12 -32.40 9.15
CA ARG A 122 10.80 -33.78 9.50
C ARG A 122 9.76 -34.39 8.56
N CYS A 123 8.76 -33.60 8.17
CA CYS A 123 7.65 -34.05 7.31
C CYS A 123 7.98 -33.93 5.81
N GLY A 124 9.15 -33.43 5.43
CA GLY A 124 9.49 -33.15 4.04
C GLY A 124 8.54 -32.15 3.36
N ILE A 125 8.01 -31.20 4.14
CA ILE A 125 7.07 -30.21 3.64
C ILE A 125 7.84 -28.94 3.29
N GLU A 126 7.85 -28.60 2.02
CA GLU A 126 8.20 -27.26 1.58
C GLU A 126 6.97 -26.36 1.83
N TRP A 127 7.00 -25.59 2.91
CA TRP A 127 5.94 -24.63 3.18
C TRP A 127 5.99 -23.51 2.16
N LYS A 128 5.21 -23.66 1.13
CA LYS A 128 4.92 -22.57 0.20
C LYS A 128 4.13 -21.55 1.01
N GLY A 129 4.84 -20.60 1.61
CA GLY A 129 4.23 -19.48 2.30
C GLY A 129 3.14 -18.94 1.39
N LYS A 130 2.00 -18.58 1.97
CA LYS A 130 0.81 -18.15 1.25
C LYS A 130 1.15 -17.08 0.25
N ILE A 131 1.45 -17.51 -0.93
CA ILE A 131 1.57 -16.67 -2.07
C ILE A 131 0.21 -16.77 -2.75
N SER A 132 -0.50 -15.72 -2.59
CA SER A 132 -1.84 -15.47 -3.01
C SER A 132 -2.35 -16.26 -4.21
N ARG A 133 -3.64 -16.48 -4.22
CA ARG A 133 -4.45 -16.98 -5.35
C ARG A 133 -4.44 -16.06 -6.58
N ASN A 134 -3.71 -14.93 -6.58
CA ASN A 134 -3.71 -13.94 -7.64
C ASN A 134 -2.43 -14.00 -8.46
N ASN A 135 -2.56 -13.72 -9.77
CA ASN A 135 -1.44 -13.55 -10.71
C ASN A 135 -0.42 -12.47 -10.28
N VAL A 136 -0.77 -11.56 -9.35
CA VAL A 136 0.14 -10.56 -8.73
C VAL A 136 1.40 -11.20 -8.23
N VAL A 137 1.28 -12.34 -7.56
CA VAL A 137 2.43 -13.00 -6.94
C VAL A 137 3.42 -13.51 -7.96
N LYS A 138 2.93 -14.10 -9.04
CA LYS A 138 3.83 -14.56 -10.12
C LYS A 138 4.57 -13.39 -10.76
N VAL A 139 3.88 -12.28 -10.94
CA VAL A 139 4.48 -11.04 -11.46
C VAL A 139 5.47 -10.44 -10.45
N VAL A 140 5.14 -10.48 -9.16
CA VAL A 140 6.03 -10.00 -8.08
C VAL A 140 7.25 -10.91 -7.89
N GLU A 141 7.07 -12.23 -7.93
CA GLU A 141 8.21 -13.16 -7.92
C GLU A 141 9.15 -12.90 -9.09
N ASP A 142 8.61 -12.66 -10.29
CA ASP A 142 9.42 -12.33 -11.46
C ASP A 142 10.11 -10.96 -11.30
N LEU A 143 9.45 -9.98 -10.65
CA LEU A 143 10.03 -8.68 -10.31
C LEU A 143 11.15 -8.80 -9.28
N LEU A 144 10.93 -9.52 -8.19
CA LEU A 144 11.92 -9.74 -7.14
C LEU A 144 13.13 -10.54 -7.65
N ARG A 145 12.92 -11.49 -8.55
CA ARG A 145 13.99 -12.26 -9.19
C ARG A 145 14.85 -11.44 -10.15
N LYS A 146 14.27 -10.42 -10.80
CA LYS A 146 14.91 -9.65 -11.87
C LYS A 146 15.62 -8.38 -11.40
N LYS A 147 15.77 -8.09 -10.11
CA LYS A 147 16.33 -6.84 -9.58
C LYS A 147 15.85 -5.61 -10.36
N PHE A 148 14.99 -4.80 -9.74
CA PHE A 148 14.46 -3.59 -10.35
C PHE A 148 15.56 -2.68 -10.87
N ASN A 149 15.66 -2.57 -12.19
CA ASN A 149 16.27 -1.45 -12.84
C ASN A 149 15.17 -0.81 -13.69
N TRP A 150 14.62 0.28 -13.21
CA TRP A 150 13.44 0.92 -13.78
C TRP A 150 13.86 1.75 -15.00
N ASP A 151 13.24 1.46 -16.16
CA ASP A 151 13.12 2.42 -17.24
C ASP A 151 11.90 3.29 -16.92
N GLU A 152 12.16 4.45 -16.32
CA GLU A 152 11.15 5.33 -15.75
C GLU A 152 10.21 5.87 -16.81
N GLU A 153 10.74 6.26 -17.99
CA GLU A 153 9.95 6.81 -19.08
C GLU A 153 8.99 5.76 -19.64
N ARG A 154 9.48 4.57 -19.88
CA ARG A 154 8.66 3.44 -20.35
C ARG A 154 7.61 3.03 -19.30
N ALA A 155 7.97 3.03 -18.02
CA ALA A 155 7.02 2.77 -16.93
C ALA A 155 5.90 3.83 -16.88
N CYS A 156 6.25 5.10 -17.13
CA CYS A 156 5.28 6.18 -17.22
C CYS A 156 4.31 6.01 -18.39
N GLU A 157 4.83 5.76 -19.58
CA GLU A 157 4.02 5.58 -20.78
C GLU A 157 3.06 4.38 -20.68
N GLU A 158 3.56 3.24 -20.19
CA GLU A 158 2.75 2.04 -19.96
C GLU A 158 1.67 2.30 -18.89
N LEU A 159 1.98 3.06 -17.83
CA LEU A 159 0.99 3.45 -16.81
C LEU A 159 -0.15 4.25 -17.44
N PHE A 160 0.15 5.32 -18.18
CA PHE A 160 -0.87 6.19 -18.76
C PHE A 160 -1.69 5.46 -19.81
N LYS A 161 -1.06 4.66 -20.66
CA LYS A 161 -1.76 3.78 -21.61
C LYS A 161 -2.71 2.82 -20.88
N PHE A 162 -2.26 2.22 -19.78
CA PHE A 162 -3.07 1.28 -19.01
C PHE A 162 -4.30 1.92 -18.38
N ILE A 163 -4.18 3.13 -17.85
CA ILE A 163 -5.33 3.85 -17.25
C ILE A 163 -6.19 4.61 -18.29
N GLY A 164 -5.88 4.46 -19.59
CA GLY A 164 -6.70 5.00 -20.67
C GLY A 164 -6.44 6.46 -21.01
N ILE A 165 -5.27 7.01 -20.67
CA ILE A 165 -4.85 8.37 -21.04
C ILE A 165 -4.13 8.34 -22.37
N ASP A 166 -4.63 9.08 -23.35
CA ASP A 166 -3.95 9.31 -24.63
C ASP A 166 -2.84 10.34 -24.46
N ILE A 167 -1.63 9.88 -24.22
CA ILE A 167 -0.42 10.72 -24.07
C ILE A 167 -0.26 11.69 -25.25
N ASN A 168 -0.55 11.26 -26.46
CA ASN A 168 -0.39 12.07 -27.64
C ASN A 168 -1.39 13.23 -27.70
N ALA A 169 -2.59 13.04 -27.16
CA ALA A 169 -3.57 14.13 -27.05
C ALA A 169 -3.07 15.27 -26.16
N PHE A 170 -2.38 14.96 -25.08
CA PHE A 170 -1.74 15.94 -24.21
C PHE A 170 -0.51 16.58 -24.86
N ARG A 171 0.39 15.78 -25.45
CA ARG A 171 1.61 16.28 -26.10
C ARG A 171 1.31 17.23 -27.27
N ARG A 172 0.24 16.98 -28.04
CA ARG A 172 -0.21 17.94 -29.09
C ARG A 172 -0.58 19.32 -28.56
N ARG A 173 -0.87 19.43 -27.25
CA ARG A 173 -1.22 20.66 -26.55
C ARG A 173 -0.10 21.14 -25.61
N GLU A 174 1.13 20.71 -25.86
CA GLU A 174 2.33 21.06 -25.10
C GLU A 174 2.25 20.70 -23.59
N ILE A 175 1.44 19.69 -23.26
CA ILE A 175 1.37 19.13 -21.93
C ILE A 175 2.04 17.76 -21.95
N GLU A 176 3.12 17.59 -21.17
CA GLU A 176 3.88 16.33 -21.11
C GLU A 176 3.40 15.46 -19.94
N PRO A 177 2.68 14.35 -20.18
CA PRO A 177 2.16 13.50 -19.11
C PRO A 177 3.24 12.90 -18.21
N CYS A 178 4.43 12.64 -18.75
CA CYS A 178 5.56 12.11 -17.99
C CYS A 178 6.44 13.18 -17.34
N SER A 179 5.98 14.44 -17.30
CA SER A 179 6.69 15.56 -16.64
C SER A 179 7.01 15.32 -15.17
N TRP A 180 6.26 14.45 -14.50
CA TRP A 180 6.48 14.07 -13.11
C TRP A 180 7.84 13.39 -12.86
N LEU A 181 8.48 12.85 -13.90
CA LEU A 181 9.83 12.30 -13.85
C LEU A 181 10.91 13.38 -13.82
N LYS A 182 10.60 14.61 -14.29
CA LYS A 182 11.58 15.71 -14.32
C LYS A 182 12.04 16.11 -12.94
N GLY A 183 13.34 16.05 -12.69
CA GLY A 183 13.98 16.39 -11.42
C GLY A 183 13.86 15.30 -10.36
N LEU A 184 13.34 14.12 -10.71
CA LEU A 184 13.20 13.00 -9.79
C LEU A 184 14.56 12.54 -9.24
N GLU A 185 15.62 12.58 -10.03
CA GLU A 185 16.99 12.26 -9.63
C GLU A 185 17.49 13.13 -8.47
N SER A 186 16.99 14.37 -8.35
CA SER A 186 17.33 15.26 -7.23
C SER A 186 16.83 14.75 -5.88
N LEU A 187 15.81 13.89 -5.89
CA LEU A 187 15.23 13.27 -4.69
C LEU A 187 16.13 12.14 -4.12
N ARG A 188 17.27 11.85 -4.74
CA ARG A 188 18.30 11.03 -4.12
C ARG A 188 18.82 11.67 -2.80
N ASP A 189 18.79 12.99 -2.70
CA ASP A 189 19.10 13.69 -1.47
C ASP A 189 17.88 13.71 -0.53
N LEU A 190 17.94 12.90 0.51
CA LEU A 190 16.87 12.80 1.52
C LEU A 190 16.67 14.09 2.34
N ARG A 191 17.59 15.07 2.24
CA ARG A 191 17.44 16.41 2.86
C ARG A 191 16.47 17.30 2.11
N ARG A 192 16.03 16.90 0.90
CA ARG A 192 15.02 17.65 0.15
C ARG A 192 13.71 17.73 0.94
N PRO A 193 13.12 18.93 1.08
CA PRO A 193 11.86 19.13 1.82
C PRO A 193 10.68 18.30 1.30
N TYR A 194 10.71 17.86 0.05
CA TYR A 194 9.75 16.93 -0.53
C TYR A 194 9.56 15.67 0.33
N TRP A 195 10.68 15.04 0.76
CA TRP A 195 10.63 13.85 1.60
C TRP A 195 10.01 14.13 2.97
N PHE A 196 10.28 15.29 3.53
CA PHE A 196 9.65 15.69 4.79
C PHE A 196 8.15 15.89 4.62
N GLY A 197 7.69 16.50 3.49
CA GLY A 197 6.28 16.60 3.14
C GLY A 197 5.62 15.24 3.00
N LEU A 198 6.25 14.32 2.28
CA LEU A 198 5.76 12.96 2.09
C LEU A 198 5.71 12.18 3.42
N ALA A 199 6.66 12.40 4.34
CA ALA A 199 6.68 11.81 5.68
C ALA A 199 5.53 12.31 6.59
N ARG A 200 5.01 13.50 6.32
CA ARG A 200 3.82 14.04 7.00
C ARG A 200 2.50 13.59 6.35
N SER A 201 2.57 12.82 5.26
CA SER A 201 1.43 12.24 4.54
C SER A 201 1.57 10.70 4.45
N ASP A 202 1.89 10.15 3.30
CA ASP A 202 1.84 8.71 3.00
C ASP A 202 3.10 7.91 3.38
N LEU A 203 4.27 8.57 3.53
CA LEU A 203 5.51 7.86 3.84
C LEU A 203 5.51 7.34 5.28
N MET A 204 5.62 6.04 5.44
CA MET A 204 5.85 5.38 6.72
C MET A 204 7.33 5.40 7.06
N ILE A 205 7.64 5.69 8.31
CA ILE A 205 9.00 5.71 8.84
C ILE A 205 9.02 4.84 10.09
N ASN A 206 9.69 3.69 9.99
CA ASN A 206 9.82 2.75 11.09
C ASN A 206 11.29 2.61 11.49
N LYS A 207 11.59 2.85 12.77
CA LYS A 207 12.93 2.69 13.33
C LYS A 207 13.09 1.28 13.90
N HIS A 208 14.20 0.62 13.55
CA HIS A 208 14.55 -0.72 14.03
C HIS A 208 16.05 -0.76 14.36
N GLY A 209 16.40 -0.62 15.64
CA GLY A 209 17.80 -0.56 16.06
C GLY A 209 18.58 0.55 15.35
N SER A 210 19.64 0.20 14.63
CA SER A 210 20.47 1.11 13.84
C SER A 210 19.95 1.41 12.43
N CYS A 211 18.78 0.86 12.05
CA CYS A 211 18.17 1.03 10.73
C CYS A 211 16.87 1.81 10.80
N ILE A 212 16.55 2.43 9.67
CA ILE A 212 15.27 3.08 9.43
C ILE A 212 14.67 2.56 8.12
N MET A 213 13.42 2.11 8.17
CA MET A 213 12.67 1.69 7.00
C MET A 213 11.78 2.85 6.52
N LEU A 214 11.95 3.24 5.27
CA LEU A 214 11.04 4.13 4.57
C LEU A 214 10.10 3.31 3.70
N GLY A 215 8.78 3.42 3.93
CA GLY A 215 7.80 2.60 3.26
C GLY A 215 6.62 3.38 2.71
N LEU A 216 6.14 2.99 1.53
CA LEU A 216 4.96 3.55 0.86
C LEU A 216 3.99 2.42 0.53
N ASN A 217 2.78 2.51 1.09
CA ASN A 217 1.76 1.48 0.96
C ASN A 217 0.60 1.95 0.08
N THR A 218 0.16 1.13 -0.85
CA THR A 218 -0.93 1.50 -1.75
C THR A 218 -1.88 0.35 -2.09
N THR A 219 -3.12 0.71 -2.40
CA THR A 219 -4.14 -0.11 -3.05
C THR A 219 -4.53 0.48 -4.41
N ASN A 220 -3.78 1.49 -4.89
CA ASN A 220 -4.08 2.25 -6.10
C ASN A 220 -3.06 1.97 -7.20
N THR A 221 -3.52 1.74 -8.43
CA THR A 221 -2.67 1.40 -9.59
C THR A 221 -1.64 2.48 -9.92
N VAL A 222 -2.02 3.77 -9.85
CA VAL A 222 -1.09 4.87 -10.17
C VAL A 222 0.06 4.90 -9.19
N SER A 223 -0.26 4.80 -7.89
CA SER A 223 0.74 4.75 -6.82
C SER A 223 1.55 3.46 -6.84
N ALA A 224 0.99 2.34 -7.36
CA ALA A 224 1.72 1.07 -7.53
C ALA A 224 2.90 1.19 -8.52
N VAL A 225 2.85 2.13 -9.45
CA VAL A 225 3.98 2.46 -10.36
C VAL A 225 4.81 3.61 -9.78
N PHE A 226 4.17 4.63 -9.24
CA PHE A 226 4.85 5.82 -8.72
C PHE A 226 5.81 5.51 -7.56
N PHE A 227 5.36 4.73 -6.58
CA PHE A 227 6.13 4.50 -5.35
C PHE A 227 7.46 3.77 -5.57
N PRO A 228 7.53 2.68 -6.36
CA PRO A 228 8.82 2.06 -6.62
C PRO A 228 9.74 2.95 -7.45
N VAL A 229 9.23 3.73 -8.41
CA VAL A 229 10.03 4.70 -9.16
C VAL A 229 10.58 5.77 -8.22
N LEU A 230 9.77 6.32 -7.34
CA LEU A 230 10.19 7.31 -6.36
C LEU A 230 11.27 6.76 -5.40
N LEU A 231 11.04 5.59 -4.80
CA LEU A 231 11.99 4.98 -3.86
C LEU A 231 13.29 4.55 -4.55
N SER A 232 13.23 4.19 -5.84
CA SER A 232 14.43 3.80 -6.61
C SER A 232 15.46 4.93 -6.75
N THR A 233 15.05 6.19 -6.56
CA THR A 233 15.99 7.33 -6.51
C THR A 233 16.96 7.23 -5.35
N ILE A 234 16.55 6.60 -4.25
CA ILE A 234 17.36 6.41 -3.04
C ILE A 234 18.10 5.07 -3.12
N LYS A 235 17.34 3.99 -3.31
CA LYS A 235 17.82 2.61 -3.31
C LYS A 235 16.77 1.71 -3.98
N THR A 236 17.19 0.59 -4.57
CA THR A 236 16.24 -0.41 -5.09
C THR A 236 15.25 -0.82 -4.01
N PRO A 237 13.95 -0.59 -4.19
CA PRO A 237 12.96 -0.90 -3.18
C PRO A 237 12.69 -2.40 -3.11
N SER A 238 12.37 -2.85 -1.91
CA SER A 238 11.76 -4.16 -1.66
C SER A 238 10.24 -4.05 -1.72
N LEU A 239 9.56 -5.17 -2.01
CA LEU A 239 8.12 -5.23 -2.10
C LEU A 239 7.56 -6.27 -1.14
N SER A 240 6.57 -5.86 -0.35
CA SER A 240 5.75 -6.74 0.47
C SER A 240 4.29 -6.64 0.03
N ILE A 241 3.65 -7.80 -0.13
CA ILE A 241 2.25 -7.87 -0.53
C ILE A 241 1.43 -8.25 0.69
N GLY A 242 0.42 -7.44 0.95
CA GLY A 242 -0.55 -7.67 2.00
C GLY A 242 -1.98 -7.69 1.48
N TRP A 243 -2.89 -8.18 2.33
CA TRP A 243 -4.31 -8.19 2.06
C TRP A 243 -5.02 -7.31 3.07
N ARG A 244 -5.87 -6.42 2.61
CA ARG A 244 -6.77 -5.66 3.47
C ARG A 244 -8.20 -6.17 3.24
N SER A 245 -8.83 -6.63 4.30
CA SER A 245 -10.23 -7.07 4.28
C SER A 245 -11.22 -5.90 4.36
N LYS A 246 -10.77 -4.72 4.79
CA LYS A 246 -11.58 -3.50 4.89
C LYS A 246 -10.71 -2.29 4.59
N LEU A 247 -11.16 -1.45 3.66
CA LEU A 247 -10.72 -0.06 3.64
C LEU A 247 -11.35 0.67 4.84
N PRO A 248 -10.66 1.63 5.46
CA PRO A 248 -11.21 2.44 6.56
C PRO A 248 -12.38 3.35 6.13
N THR A 249 -12.72 3.37 4.84
CA THR A 249 -13.86 4.13 4.30
C THR A 249 -15.04 3.21 4.02
N PRO A 250 -16.30 3.65 4.20
CA PRO A 250 -17.51 2.92 3.84
C PRO A 250 -17.70 2.82 2.32
N ALA A 251 -16.63 2.59 1.58
CA ALA A 251 -16.69 2.47 0.14
C ALA A 251 -17.34 1.14 -0.27
N LYS A 252 -17.95 1.14 -1.44
CA LYS A 252 -18.69 0.06 -2.10
C LYS A 252 -17.99 -1.32 -2.22
N TYR A 253 -16.81 -1.46 -1.62
CA TYR A 253 -15.89 -2.61 -1.76
C TYR A 253 -15.79 -3.50 -0.51
N VAL A 254 -16.84 -3.52 0.31
CA VAL A 254 -16.84 -4.11 1.67
C VAL A 254 -16.56 -5.61 1.72
N ASN A 255 -16.62 -6.33 0.59
CA ASN A 255 -16.57 -7.80 0.55
C ASN A 255 -15.41 -8.40 -0.26
N GLU A 256 -14.52 -7.58 -0.86
CA GLU A 256 -13.40 -8.08 -1.65
C GLU A 256 -12.08 -7.99 -0.88
N LYS A 257 -11.24 -9.02 -1.01
CA LYS A 257 -9.87 -8.97 -0.51
C LYS A 257 -9.08 -7.99 -1.36
N ILE A 258 -8.74 -6.84 -0.81
CA ILE A 258 -8.00 -5.80 -1.52
C ILE A 258 -6.50 -6.05 -1.37
N THR A 259 -5.81 -6.18 -2.49
CA THR A 259 -4.35 -6.27 -2.51
C THR A 259 -3.75 -4.93 -2.06
N SER A 260 -2.84 -4.99 -1.11
CA SER A 260 -2.06 -3.86 -0.63
C SER A 260 -0.59 -4.11 -0.93
N LEU A 261 0.06 -3.17 -1.60
CA LEU A 261 1.47 -3.23 -1.97
C LEU A 261 2.26 -2.27 -1.10
N LEU A 262 3.21 -2.78 -0.34
CA LEU A 262 4.16 -1.99 0.43
C LEU A 262 5.52 -2.04 -0.26
N TYR A 263 5.95 -0.93 -0.81
CA TYR A 263 7.31 -0.72 -1.27
C TYR A 263 8.14 -0.09 -0.16
N TYR A 264 9.34 -0.56 0.07
CA TYR A 264 10.18 -0.02 1.13
C TYR A 264 11.67 -0.12 0.82
N VAL A 265 12.43 0.78 1.46
CA VAL A 265 13.90 0.76 1.46
C VAL A 265 14.39 0.83 2.91
N ASP A 266 15.45 0.09 3.20
CA ASP A 266 16.13 0.13 4.50
C ASP A 266 17.40 0.96 4.39
N LEU A 267 17.55 1.90 5.31
CA LEU A 267 18.64 2.88 5.42
C LEU A 267 19.30 2.79 6.79
N GLY A 268 20.49 3.33 6.94
CA GLY A 268 21.08 3.61 8.25
C GLY A 268 20.27 4.70 8.97
N ILE A 269 20.16 4.62 10.29
CA ILE A 269 19.33 5.55 11.08
C ILE A 269 19.74 7.01 10.89
N ASN A 270 21.02 7.26 10.63
CA ASN A 270 21.57 8.61 10.42
C ASN A 270 21.39 9.14 8.99
N GLU A 271 20.90 8.31 8.06
CA GLU A 271 20.65 8.74 6.68
C GLU A 271 19.35 9.52 6.53
N TRP A 272 18.41 9.35 7.49
CA TRP A 272 17.16 10.11 7.50
C TRP A 272 17.33 11.43 8.28
N PRO A 273 17.27 12.60 7.62
CA PRO A 273 17.64 13.87 8.23
C PRO A 273 16.49 14.55 9.00
N TRP A 274 15.25 14.08 8.81
CA TRP A 274 14.07 14.75 9.35
C TRP A 274 13.60 14.13 10.66
N PRO A 275 13.07 14.91 11.59
CA PRO A 275 12.50 14.37 12.81
C PRO A 275 11.27 13.52 12.50
N THR A 276 11.13 12.38 13.20
CA THR A 276 10.01 11.44 13.03
C THR A 276 8.82 11.86 13.88
N GLU A 277 9.07 12.36 15.08
CA GLU A 277 8.06 12.86 16.01
C GLU A 277 8.28 14.37 16.20
N LEU A 278 7.20 15.14 16.22
CA LEU A 278 7.21 16.58 16.33
C LEU A 278 5.96 17.07 17.06
N SER A 279 6.15 18.03 17.93
CA SER A 279 5.09 18.92 18.39
C SER A 279 4.68 19.90 17.30
N ALA A 280 3.52 20.53 17.44
CA ALA A 280 3.06 21.56 16.51
C ALA A 280 4.03 22.74 16.41
N ASP A 281 4.62 23.16 17.53
CA ASP A 281 5.54 24.30 17.58
C ASP A 281 6.89 23.96 16.92
N GLU A 282 7.40 22.76 17.09
CA GLU A 282 8.62 22.30 16.41
C GLU A 282 8.40 22.20 14.91
N PHE A 283 7.28 21.63 14.51
CA PHE A 283 6.90 21.53 13.11
C PHE A 283 6.78 22.93 12.48
N LYS A 284 6.10 23.84 13.16
CA LYS A 284 5.96 25.23 12.74
C LYS A 284 7.32 25.93 12.61
N ARG A 285 8.24 25.76 13.58
CA ARG A 285 9.60 26.33 13.51
C ARG A 285 10.37 25.82 12.30
N ILE A 286 10.31 24.50 12.01
CA ILE A 286 10.96 23.93 10.83
C ILE A 286 10.40 24.57 9.56
N LEU A 287 9.08 24.64 9.39
CA LEU A 287 8.48 25.22 8.19
C LEU A 287 8.78 26.72 8.01
N TYR A 288 8.91 27.48 9.09
CA TYR A 288 9.33 28.89 9.02
C TYR A 288 10.82 29.05 8.68
N GLY A 289 11.65 28.06 8.98
CA GLY A 289 13.06 28.03 8.59
C GLY A 289 13.31 27.72 7.12
N LEU A 290 12.33 27.14 6.41
CA LEU A 290 12.44 26.85 4.98
C LEU A 290 12.39 28.16 4.14
N THR A 291 13.09 28.20 3.03
CA THR A 291 12.88 29.20 1.98
C THR A 291 11.49 29.03 1.35
N ASN A 292 11.03 29.98 0.50
CA ASN A 292 9.74 29.83 -0.17
C ASN A 292 9.74 28.65 -1.17
N GLU A 293 10.85 28.39 -1.81
CA GLU A 293 11.05 27.27 -2.72
C GLU A 293 11.00 25.94 -1.97
N GLU A 294 11.73 25.83 -0.88
CA GLU A 294 11.73 24.65 -0.01
C GLU A 294 10.36 24.38 0.61
N LEU A 295 9.65 25.43 1.03
CA LEU A 295 8.27 25.30 1.51
C LEU A 295 7.33 24.82 0.40
N ALA A 296 7.49 25.31 -0.83
CA ALA A 296 6.71 24.84 -1.97
C ALA A 296 7.00 23.37 -2.30
N GLU A 297 8.24 22.95 -2.20
CA GLU A 297 8.66 21.57 -2.35
C GLU A 297 8.08 20.67 -1.24
N PHE A 298 8.13 21.11 0.01
CA PHE A 298 7.49 20.43 1.13
C PHE A 298 5.98 20.23 0.89
N VAL A 299 5.28 21.29 0.47
CA VAL A 299 3.83 21.25 0.18
C VAL A 299 3.54 20.32 -1.00
N ALA A 300 4.42 20.26 -2.01
CA ALA A 300 4.30 19.30 -3.12
C ALA A 300 4.37 17.85 -2.62
N GLY A 301 5.30 17.51 -1.74
CA GLY A 301 5.37 16.19 -1.11
C GLY A 301 4.12 15.84 -0.30
N MET A 302 3.55 16.81 0.42
CA MET A 302 2.26 16.64 1.11
C MET A 302 1.11 16.37 0.14
N ILE A 303 1.06 17.10 -0.98
CA ILE A 303 0.01 16.92 -2.00
C ILE A 303 0.20 15.57 -2.70
N ASP A 304 1.41 15.15 -2.99
CA ASP A 304 1.69 13.88 -3.64
C ASP A 304 1.37 12.66 -2.76
N GLY A 305 1.37 12.81 -1.45
CA GLY A 305 0.86 11.81 -0.51
C GLY A 305 -0.67 11.93 -0.35
N ASP A 306 -1.11 12.71 0.63
CA ASP A 306 -2.51 12.80 1.07
C ASP A 306 -3.33 13.91 0.36
N GLY A 307 -2.81 14.48 -0.74
CA GLY A 307 -3.49 15.57 -1.42
C GLY A 307 -4.44 15.15 -2.54
N PHE A 308 -5.25 16.12 -2.98
CA PHE A 308 -6.10 16.01 -4.16
C PHE A 308 -6.11 17.30 -4.99
N ILE A 309 -6.33 17.13 -6.30
CA ILE A 309 -6.52 18.22 -7.26
C ILE A 309 -7.78 17.92 -8.04
N GLN A 310 -8.77 18.82 -7.96
CA GLN A 310 -10.08 18.63 -8.56
C GLN A 310 -10.53 19.87 -9.31
N TYR A 311 -11.21 19.64 -10.42
CA TYR A 311 -12.02 20.64 -11.12
C TYR A 311 -13.48 20.24 -11.02
N ASN A 312 -14.30 21.13 -10.49
CA ASN A 312 -15.73 20.89 -10.33
C ASN A 312 -16.52 21.74 -11.34
N LYS A 313 -17.22 21.05 -12.27
CA LYS A 313 -18.05 21.68 -13.30
C LYS A 313 -19.49 22.00 -12.85
N TYR A 314 -19.92 21.43 -11.71
CA TYR A 314 -21.32 21.48 -11.27
C TYR A 314 -21.66 22.68 -10.38
N THR A 315 -20.69 23.44 -9.95
CA THR A 315 -20.94 24.71 -9.30
C THR A 315 -21.00 25.81 -10.34
N ASN A 316 -21.93 26.80 -10.20
CA ASN A 316 -22.02 27.96 -11.07
C ASN A 316 -20.71 28.77 -11.20
N SER A 317 -19.72 28.45 -10.36
CA SER A 317 -18.33 28.86 -10.46
C SER A 317 -17.50 27.65 -10.85
N LYS A 318 -17.05 27.54 -12.09
CA LYS A 318 -16.02 26.60 -12.55
C LYS A 318 -14.84 26.66 -11.58
N ALA A 319 -14.84 25.82 -10.56
CA ALA A 319 -13.92 25.95 -9.44
C ALA A 319 -12.90 24.83 -9.41
N VAL A 320 -11.63 25.23 -9.35
CA VAL A 320 -10.49 24.34 -9.04
C VAL A 320 -10.33 24.26 -7.53
N TYR A 321 -10.09 23.07 -7.03
CA TYR A 321 -9.78 22.81 -5.63
C TYR A 321 -8.47 22.03 -5.53
N VAL A 322 -7.62 22.48 -4.62
CA VAL A 322 -6.42 21.76 -4.18
C VAL A 322 -6.52 21.57 -2.68
N GLY A 323 -6.36 20.36 -2.22
CA GLY A 323 -6.48 20.08 -0.78
C GLY A 323 -5.48 19.02 -0.31
N ILE A 324 -5.29 19.01 1.01
CA ILE A 324 -4.50 18.02 1.74
C ILE A 324 -5.39 17.48 2.85
N THR A 325 -5.51 16.16 2.95
CA THR A 325 -6.37 15.48 3.93
C THR A 325 -5.54 14.91 5.08
N ALA A 326 -6.15 14.81 6.25
CA ALA A 326 -5.63 14.06 7.38
C ALA A 326 -6.77 13.42 8.16
N CYS A 327 -6.53 12.23 8.75
CA CYS A 327 -7.52 11.62 9.62
C CYS A 327 -7.69 12.44 10.91
N LYS A 328 -8.94 12.60 11.40
CA LYS A 328 -9.25 13.39 12.61
C LYS A 328 -8.56 12.88 13.88
N ALA A 329 -8.50 11.56 14.03
CA ALA A 329 -7.93 10.91 15.20
C ALA A 329 -6.41 10.70 15.13
N CYS A 330 -5.77 11.07 14.00
CA CYS A 330 -4.34 10.85 13.80
C CYS A 330 -3.51 12.01 14.38
N PRO A 331 -2.31 11.75 14.92
CA PRO A 331 -1.37 12.81 15.30
C PRO A 331 -1.05 13.77 14.16
N LYS A 332 -1.11 13.31 12.91
CA LYS A 332 -0.92 14.12 11.70
C LYS A 332 -1.97 15.22 11.50
N ARG A 333 -3.11 15.20 12.23
CA ARG A 333 -4.17 16.22 12.08
C ARG A 333 -3.66 17.65 12.35
N MET A 334 -2.77 17.80 13.31
CA MET A 334 -2.17 19.11 13.65
C MET A 334 -1.41 19.76 12.50
N VAL A 335 -0.93 18.93 11.55
CA VAL A 335 -0.19 19.40 10.36
C VAL A 335 -1.05 20.36 9.53
N LEU A 336 -2.37 20.12 9.41
CA LEU A 336 -3.27 20.96 8.61
C LEU A 336 -3.39 22.36 9.19
N ASP A 337 -3.44 22.53 10.51
CA ASP A 337 -3.55 23.83 11.17
C ASP A 337 -2.27 24.64 10.99
N VAL A 338 -1.12 24.02 11.20
CA VAL A 338 0.19 24.65 10.97
C VAL A 338 0.37 25.05 9.52
N LEU A 339 0.03 24.17 8.57
CA LEU A 339 0.10 24.47 7.14
C LEU A 339 -0.79 25.65 6.73
N LYS A 340 -2.02 25.68 7.23
CA LYS A 340 -2.95 26.77 6.97
C LYS A 340 -2.33 28.11 7.35
N GLU A 341 -1.72 28.18 8.54
CA GLU A 341 -1.07 29.41 9.03
C GLU A 341 0.17 29.76 8.19
N VAL A 342 1.09 28.81 7.99
CA VAL A 342 2.36 29.04 7.31
C VAL A 342 2.15 29.41 5.85
N ILE A 343 1.26 28.72 5.12
CA ILE A 343 0.94 29.02 3.72
C ILE A 343 0.28 30.41 3.62
N ALA A 344 -0.63 30.74 4.52
CA ALA A 344 -1.25 32.07 4.56
C ALA A 344 -0.20 33.17 4.75
N LYS A 345 0.72 32.98 5.70
CA LYS A 345 1.73 34.00 6.03
C LYS A 345 2.84 34.11 4.98
N ARG A 346 3.34 32.97 4.46
CA ARG A 346 4.49 32.95 3.54
C ARG A 346 4.08 33.15 2.07
N PHE A 347 2.95 32.60 1.65
CA PHE A 347 2.47 32.68 0.26
C PHE A 347 1.35 33.69 0.06
N GLY A 348 0.76 34.22 1.14
CA GLY A 348 -0.43 35.06 1.07
C GLY A 348 -1.66 34.31 0.53
N ILE A 349 -1.73 33.00 0.76
CA ILE A 349 -2.80 32.11 0.26
C ILE A 349 -3.54 31.50 1.45
N VAL A 350 -4.77 31.95 1.68
CA VAL A 350 -5.57 31.50 2.83
C VAL A 350 -6.43 30.31 2.43
N GLY A 351 -6.17 29.14 3.02
CA GLY A 351 -6.96 27.92 2.89
C GLY A 351 -8.09 27.84 3.92
N THR A 352 -9.04 26.95 3.70
CA THR A 352 -10.15 26.65 4.60
C THR A 352 -10.06 25.18 5.03
N ILE A 353 -10.25 24.90 6.32
CA ILE A 353 -10.36 23.52 6.80
C ILE A 353 -11.82 23.11 6.73
N TYR A 354 -12.07 22.02 6.02
CA TYR A 354 -13.36 21.34 5.97
C TYR A 354 -13.32 20.09 6.84
N HIS A 355 -14.40 19.87 7.57
CA HIS A 355 -14.56 18.75 8.48
C HIS A 355 -15.49 17.71 7.87
N PHE A 356 -14.97 16.52 7.55
CA PHE A 356 -15.75 15.37 7.11
C PHE A 356 -15.94 14.40 8.30
N GLU A 357 -16.63 13.31 8.11
CA GLU A 357 -16.94 12.35 9.17
C GLU A 357 -15.66 11.80 9.83
N THR A 358 -14.72 11.27 9.06
CA THR A 358 -13.49 10.60 9.54
C THR A 358 -12.22 11.39 9.28
N THR A 359 -12.28 12.42 8.42
CA THR A 359 -11.11 13.18 7.97
C THR A 359 -11.37 14.67 8.01
N ASP A 360 -10.31 15.45 8.11
CA ASP A 360 -10.31 16.88 7.84
C ASP A 360 -9.48 17.16 6.59
N ALA A 361 -9.80 18.25 5.90
CA ALA A 361 -9.07 18.68 4.70
C ALA A 361 -8.78 20.18 4.73
N LEU A 362 -7.53 20.56 4.54
CA LEU A 362 -7.13 21.93 4.23
C LEU A 362 -7.29 22.14 2.73
N VAL A 363 -8.21 23.01 2.33
CA VAL A 363 -8.61 23.21 0.94
C VAL A 363 -8.38 24.64 0.48
N PHE A 364 -7.85 24.78 -0.73
CA PHE A 364 -7.68 26.04 -1.45
C PHE A 364 -8.58 26.00 -2.68
N GLY A 365 -9.45 26.99 -2.86
CA GLY A 365 -10.42 27.03 -3.96
C GLY A 365 -10.18 28.20 -4.93
N GLY A 366 -10.56 28.01 -6.21
CA GLY A 366 -10.54 29.04 -7.25
C GLY A 366 -9.16 29.66 -7.48
N LYS A 367 -9.07 31.01 -7.50
CA LYS A 367 -7.80 31.74 -7.70
C LYS A 367 -6.71 31.36 -6.68
N LYS A 368 -7.09 30.95 -5.45
CA LYS A 368 -6.14 30.54 -4.42
C LYS A 368 -5.49 29.19 -4.78
N ALA A 369 -6.28 28.25 -5.32
CA ALA A 369 -5.78 26.98 -5.82
C ALA A 369 -4.77 27.18 -6.97
N ILE A 370 -5.11 28.03 -7.95
CA ILE A 370 -4.22 28.34 -9.08
C ILE A 370 -2.90 28.97 -8.60
N ARG A 371 -2.97 29.91 -7.65
CA ARG A 371 -1.77 30.54 -7.08
C ARG A 371 -0.89 29.51 -6.35
N LEU A 372 -1.49 28.54 -5.66
CA LEU A 372 -0.76 27.45 -5.00
C LEU A 372 -0.15 26.53 -6.03
N LEU A 373 -0.92 26.07 -7.03
CA LEU A 373 -0.41 25.17 -8.09
C LEU A 373 0.81 25.77 -8.82
N ARG A 374 0.77 27.07 -9.18
CA ARG A 374 1.92 27.75 -9.81
C ARG A 374 3.22 27.67 -9.00
N ARG A 375 3.13 27.53 -7.67
CA ARG A 375 4.31 27.39 -6.80
C ARG A 375 4.78 25.97 -6.68
N VAL A 376 3.85 25.01 -6.57
CA VAL A 376 4.16 23.63 -6.14
C VAL A 376 4.32 22.65 -7.31
N THR A 377 3.66 22.88 -8.47
CA THR A 377 3.57 21.89 -9.55
C THR A 377 4.94 21.41 -10.04
N LYS A 378 5.94 22.28 -10.14
CA LYS A 378 7.29 21.91 -10.59
C LYS A 378 8.01 20.91 -9.67
N TYR A 379 7.55 20.81 -8.40
CA TYR A 379 8.10 19.89 -7.41
C TYR A 379 7.24 18.64 -7.17
N MET A 380 6.10 18.53 -7.86
CA MET A 380 5.22 17.38 -7.74
C MET A 380 5.73 16.22 -8.58
N HIS A 381 5.64 15.01 -8.05
CA HIS A 381 6.10 13.79 -8.71
C HIS A 381 5.02 12.70 -8.79
N HIS A 382 3.83 12.92 -8.21
CA HIS A 382 2.74 11.96 -8.39
C HIS A 382 2.14 12.09 -9.81
N PRO A 383 2.18 11.02 -10.65
CA PRO A 383 1.86 11.12 -12.09
C PRO A 383 0.56 11.85 -12.40
N LEU A 384 -0.53 11.39 -11.80
CA LEU A 384 -1.86 11.92 -12.11
C LEU A 384 -2.14 13.29 -11.48
N ARG A 385 -1.59 13.56 -10.29
CA ARG A 385 -1.78 14.86 -9.62
C ARG A 385 -1.00 15.95 -10.35
N ARG A 386 0.23 15.67 -10.76
CA ARG A 386 1.02 16.61 -11.56
C ARG A 386 0.38 16.88 -12.92
N LEU A 387 -0.05 15.82 -13.62
CA LEU A 387 -0.73 15.98 -14.91
C LEU A 387 -1.98 16.87 -14.79
N ARG A 388 -2.82 16.66 -13.76
CA ARG A 388 -3.99 17.52 -13.49
C ARG A 388 -3.59 18.95 -13.19
N ALA A 389 -2.53 19.16 -12.41
CA ALA A 389 -2.04 20.50 -12.09
C ALA A 389 -1.58 21.24 -13.35
N GLU A 390 -0.77 20.60 -14.20
CA GLU A 390 -0.27 21.17 -15.45
C GLU A 390 -1.41 21.45 -16.44
N LEU A 391 -2.38 20.53 -16.57
CA LEU A 391 -3.57 20.73 -17.40
C LEU A 391 -4.41 21.93 -16.94
N ILE A 392 -4.64 22.05 -15.62
CA ILE A 392 -5.36 23.19 -15.05
C ILE A 392 -4.60 24.51 -15.31
N LEU A 393 -3.29 24.51 -15.10
CA LEU A 393 -2.47 25.70 -15.35
C LEU A 393 -2.47 26.07 -16.83
N ALA A 394 -2.36 25.11 -17.76
CA ALA A 394 -2.44 25.35 -19.19
C ALA A 394 -3.77 26.02 -19.61
N TYR A 395 -4.88 25.59 -19.01
CA TYR A 395 -6.19 26.22 -19.24
C TYR A 395 -6.26 27.67 -18.68
N TYR A 396 -5.78 27.88 -17.46
CA TYR A 396 -5.81 29.23 -16.86
C TYR A 396 -4.77 30.20 -17.45
N ASP A 397 -3.74 29.67 -18.10
CA ASP A 397 -2.73 30.44 -18.84
C ASP A 397 -3.16 30.69 -20.31
N GLY A 398 -4.35 30.21 -20.74
CA GLY A 398 -4.91 30.40 -22.07
C GLY A 398 -4.22 29.57 -23.17
N LYS A 399 -3.43 28.55 -22.81
CA LYS A 399 -2.75 27.65 -23.78
C LYS A 399 -3.71 26.67 -24.43
N ILE A 400 -4.78 26.31 -23.75
CA ILE A 400 -5.85 25.45 -24.25
C ILE A 400 -7.20 26.10 -23.97
N ASN A 401 -8.16 25.86 -24.84
CA ASN A 401 -9.54 26.34 -24.65
C ASN A 401 -10.33 25.45 -23.69
N GLU A 402 -11.56 25.85 -23.36
CA GLU A 402 -12.39 25.15 -22.38
C GLU A 402 -12.80 23.76 -22.83
N ASP A 403 -13.07 23.53 -24.10
CA ASP A 403 -13.52 22.24 -24.62
C ASP A 403 -12.36 21.24 -24.65
N GLU A 404 -11.18 21.68 -25.07
CA GLU A 404 -9.95 20.90 -24.97
C GLU A 404 -9.61 20.54 -23.51
N PHE A 405 -9.74 21.51 -22.61
CA PHE A 405 -9.53 21.27 -21.20
C PHE A 405 -10.48 20.21 -20.65
N LYS A 406 -11.78 20.29 -20.98
CA LYS A 406 -12.78 19.32 -20.53
C LYS A 406 -12.50 17.93 -21.08
N GLU A 407 -12.18 17.81 -22.37
CA GLU A 407 -11.83 16.55 -23.02
C GLU A 407 -10.64 15.88 -22.32
N LEU A 408 -9.55 16.60 -22.12
CA LEU A 408 -8.35 16.08 -21.49
C LEU A 408 -8.57 15.80 -19.99
N TYR A 409 -9.32 16.65 -19.29
CA TYR A 409 -9.60 16.48 -17.87
C TYR A 409 -10.44 15.22 -17.59
N GLU A 410 -11.41 14.89 -18.46
CA GLU A 410 -12.20 13.65 -18.33
C GLU A 410 -11.30 12.41 -18.39
N GLN A 411 -10.26 12.40 -19.22
CA GLN A 411 -9.30 11.29 -19.29
C GLN A 411 -8.52 11.13 -17.97
N THR A 412 -8.30 12.19 -17.21
CA THR A 412 -7.63 12.12 -15.91
C THR A 412 -8.50 11.58 -14.77
N LYS A 413 -9.80 11.41 -15.00
CA LYS A 413 -10.75 10.84 -14.02
C LYS A 413 -10.59 9.34 -13.95
N TYR A 414 -9.45 8.94 -13.40
CA TYR A 414 -9.15 7.54 -13.16
C TYR A 414 -10.10 6.97 -12.11
N GLU A 415 -10.89 5.98 -12.53
CA GLU A 415 -11.78 5.27 -11.64
C GLU A 415 -11.02 4.18 -10.88
N GLN A 416 -11.02 4.28 -9.56
CA GLN A 416 -10.48 3.23 -8.71
C GLN A 416 -11.47 2.07 -8.70
N GLY A 417 -11.36 1.16 -9.69
CA GLY A 417 -12.16 -0.08 -9.74
C GLY A 417 -11.47 -1.22 -9.04
N ALA A 418 -11.82 -2.48 -9.36
CA ALA A 418 -11.24 -3.68 -8.74
C ALA A 418 -9.72 -3.52 -8.53
N PRO A 419 -9.25 -3.16 -7.31
CA PRO A 419 -7.84 -2.77 -7.09
C PRO A 419 -6.88 -3.87 -7.51
N ASP A 420 -7.24 -5.12 -7.26
CA ASP A 420 -6.39 -6.29 -7.52
C ASP A 420 -6.06 -6.45 -9.01
N VAL A 421 -7.04 -6.37 -9.89
CA VAL A 421 -6.84 -6.50 -11.34
C VAL A 421 -5.98 -5.34 -11.85
N LYS A 422 -6.27 -4.12 -11.41
CA LYS A 422 -5.53 -2.92 -11.82
C LYS A 422 -4.10 -2.92 -11.29
N HIS A 423 -3.88 -3.37 -10.05
CA HIS A 423 -2.53 -3.54 -9.48
C HIS A 423 -1.73 -4.58 -10.26
N ASN A 424 -2.32 -5.73 -10.55
CA ASN A 424 -1.65 -6.78 -11.32
C ASN A 424 -1.17 -6.27 -12.67
N ASN A 425 -2.02 -5.55 -13.37
CA ASN A 425 -1.70 -5.02 -14.68
C ASN A 425 -0.67 -3.88 -14.60
N ALA A 426 -0.73 -3.02 -13.59
CA ALA A 426 0.27 -1.98 -13.36
C ALA A 426 1.65 -2.57 -13.03
N LEU A 427 1.70 -3.61 -12.20
CA LEU A 427 2.93 -4.33 -11.91
C LEU A 427 3.49 -5.03 -13.15
N ALA A 428 2.64 -5.67 -13.96
CA ALA A 428 3.04 -6.30 -15.20
C ALA A 428 3.59 -5.26 -16.20
N ALA A 429 2.98 -4.08 -16.28
CA ALA A 429 3.46 -2.96 -17.10
C ALA A 429 4.84 -2.47 -16.62
N ALA A 430 4.97 -2.21 -15.31
CA ALA A 430 6.22 -1.79 -14.69
C ALA A 430 7.35 -2.84 -14.90
N THR A 431 7.02 -4.14 -14.77
CA THR A 431 7.98 -5.23 -15.01
C THR A 431 8.46 -5.26 -16.45
N ARG A 432 7.55 -5.06 -17.42
CA ARG A 432 7.92 -5.00 -18.83
C ARG A 432 8.77 -3.77 -19.17
N ALA A 433 8.55 -2.67 -18.47
CA ALA A 433 9.29 -1.43 -18.62
C ALA A 433 10.70 -1.48 -17.99
N ALA A 434 10.91 -2.34 -16.98
CA ALA A 434 12.21 -2.48 -16.33
C ALA A 434 13.29 -2.95 -17.33
N PRO A 435 14.45 -2.28 -17.41
CA PRO A 435 15.54 -2.71 -18.29
C PRO A 435 16.06 -4.10 -17.89
N GLN A 436 16.38 -4.90 -18.88
CA GLN A 436 17.08 -6.17 -18.65
C GLN A 436 18.55 -5.84 -18.34
N THR A 437 18.88 -5.68 -17.07
CA THR A 437 20.29 -5.58 -16.70
C THR A 437 20.98 -6.92 -16.84
N HIS A 438 22.03 -6.97 -17.65
CA HIS A 438 23.05 -8.01 -17.59
C HIS A 438 23.78 -7.88 -16.23
N THR A 439 23.21 -8.44 -15.18
CA THR A 439 23.92 -8.58 -13.92
C THR A 439 24.67 -9.90 -13.93
N HIS A 440 26.00 -9.82 -13.89
CA HIS A 440 26.83 -10.95 -13.52
C HIS A 440 26.34 -11.55 -12.20
N GLY A 441 25.89 -12.79 -12.30
CA GLY A 441 25.73 -13.82 -11.29
C GLY A 441 25.56 -13.40 -9.83
N ILE A 442 24.32 -13.41 -9.36
CA ILE A 442 23.99 -14.02 -8.07
C ILE A 442 22.58 -14.59 -8.25
N THR A 443 22.53 -15.82 -8.68
CA THR A 443 21.35 -16.65 -8.65
C THR A 443 21.32 -17.36 -7.31
N SER A 444 20.48 -16.96 -6.38
CA SER A 444 20.04 -17.86 -5.34
C SER A 444 18.77 -17.34 -4.66
N LEU A 445 17.95 -18.25 -4.21
CA LEU A 445 16.81 -18.09 -3.29
C LEU A 445 17.13 -17.27 -2.02
N SER A 446 18.34 -16.74 -1.86
CA SER A 446 18.81 -15.89 -0.78
C SER A 446 18.17 -14.50 -0.73
N ASP A 447 17.57 -14.01 -1.81
CA ASP A 447 17.02 -12.63 -1.82
C ASP A 447 15.71 -12.52 -0.99
N TYR A 448 15.01 -13.63 -0.77
CA TYR A 448 13.92 -13.71 0.23
C TYR A 448 14.46 -13.65 1.66
N HIS A 449 15.67 -14.14 1.87
CA HIS A 449 16.42 -14.01 3.11
C HIS A 449 17.10 -12.63 3.26
N TYR A 450 17.21 -11.83 2.20
CA TYR A 450 17.93 -10.55 2.28
C TYR A 450 17.16 -9.52 3.11
N SER A 451 15.82 -9.48 3.06
CA SER A 451 15.04 -8.65 4.03
C SER A 451 15.15 -9.20 5.44
N ALA A 452 15.16 -10.52 5.61
CA ALA A 452 15.41 -11.17 6.89
C ALA A 452 16.90 -11.08 7.30
N PHE A 453 17.82 -11.06 6.33
CA PHE A 453 19.26 -10.95 6.55
C PHE A 453 19.71 -9.52 6.83
N LEU A 454 19.08 -8.50 6.20
CA LEU A 454 19.26 -7.10 6.59
C LEU A 454 18.65 -6.82 7.96
N PHE A 455 17.53 -7.45 8.29
CA PHE A 455 16.96 -7.43 9.64
C PHE A 455 17.92 -8.06 10.66
N LEU A 456 18.58 -9.16 10.30
CA LEU A 456 19.65 -9.79 11.08
C LEU A 456 20.95 -8.95 11.06
N TYR A 457 21.32 -8.34 9.94
CA TYR A 457 22.54 -7.56 9.81
C TYR A 457 22.49 -6.26 10.62
N CYS A 458 21.33 -5.58 10.65
CA CYS A 458 21.13 -4.42 11.53
C CYS A 458 21.16 -4.83 13.02
N ASN A 459 20.57 -5.99 13.37
CA ASN A 459 20.59 -6.49 14.76
C ASN A 459 21.94 -7.11 15.18
N VAL A 460 22.67 -7.73 14.24
CA VAL A 460 24.00 -8.34 14.52
C VAL A 460 25.08 -7.27 14.65
N ARG A 461 24.97 -6.14 13.97
CA ARG A 461 25.92 -5.04 14.10
C ARG A 461 25.86 -4.40 15.49
N ASP A 462 24.67 -4.27 16.07
CA ASP A 462 24.51 -3.77 17.46
C ASP A 462 25.02 -4.78 18.49
N LEU A 463 24.87 -6.08 18.25
CA LEU A 463 25.42 -7.14 19.10
C LEU A 463 26.96 -7.19 19.02
N ALA A 464 27.54 -7.01 17.83
CA ALA A 464 28.99 -7.01 17.65
C ALA A 464 29.67 -5.77 18.27
N LEU A 465 29.03 -4.60 18.19
CA LEU A 465 29.52 -3.38 18.85
C LEU A 465 29.38 -3.47 20.38
N GLY A 466 28.28 -4.04 20.88
CA GLY A 466 28.09 -4.29 22.31
C GLY A 466 29.14 -5.22 22.92
N HIS A 467 29.53 -6.28 22.20
CA HIS A 467 30.60 -7.20 22.63
C HIS A 467 32.00 -6.58 22.53
N LEU A 468 32.28 -5.74 21.53
CA LEU A 468 33.57 -5.02 21.44
C LEU A 468 33.72 -3.97 22.56
N PHE A 469 32.66 -3.25 22.93
CA PHE A 469 32.69 -2.33 24.07
C PHE A 469 32.84 -3.04 25.41
N SER A 470 32.21 -4.21 25.59
CA SER A 470 32.40 -5.02 26.79
C SER A 470 33.81 -5.57 26.93
N LEU A 471 34.50 -5.88 25.84
CA LEU A 471 35.89 -6.36 25.84
C LEU A 471 36.91 -5.24 26.04
N ILE A 472 36.58 -3.99 25.70
CA ILE A 472 37.45 -2.83 25.91
C ILE A 472 37.37 -2.30 27.36
N VAL A 473 36.17 -2.36 27.95
CA VAL A 473 35.93 -1.91 29.35
C VAL A 473 36.42 -2.93 30.39
N SER A 474 36.59 -4.20 30.04
CA SER A 474 37.14 -5.22 30.94
C SER A 474 38.67 -5.35 30.90
N ARG A 475 39.39 -4.47 30.17
CA ARG A 475 40.85 -4.44 30.09
C ARG A 475 41.46 -3.06 30.42
N SER A 476 40.68 -2.18 31.08
CA SER A 476 41.22 -0.95 31.65
C SER A 476 41.15 -0.97 33.17
#